data_f6abf36dd2a4a78cdc7d4bb758f62bc1
#
_entry.id   f6abf36dd2a4a78cdc7d4bb758f62bc1
#
_cell.length_a   1.000
_cell.length_b   1.000
_cell.length_c   1.000
_cell.angle_alpha   90.00
_cell.angle_beta   90.00
_cell.angle_gamma   90.00
#
_symmetry.space_group_name_H-M   'P 1'
#
loop_
_entity.id
_entity.type
_entity.pdbx_description
1 polymer ?
#
loop_
_entity_poly.entity_id
_entity_poly.type
_entity_poly.pdbx_seq_one_letter_code
_entity_poly.pdbx_strand_id
1 'polypeptide(L)'
;WTTHLIGCRDVLVQGVRILNNLRLANCDGIDPDHCKNVRIIGCHIETADDCIVFKNTAQNMEYGPCENIVVSGCTLMSTSAAIKFGSESEDIFRNIVVENCTITRTNRAISMQLRDKGRIENVIFSNINIDTRMFSKLHWWGSAEPIAITAVKRNEDTDIGYIRNITFSNINALGENGIFIYGD
;
A
#
# COMPACT_ATOMS: atom_id res chain seq x y z
N TRP A 1 -13.14 1.37 5.45
CA TRP A 1 -12.67 1.06 4.10
C TRP A 1 -13.77 1.36 3.07
N THR A 2 -13.42 2.05 1.99
CA THR A 2 -14.43 2.46 0.99
C THR A 2 -14.76 1.34 0.02
N THR A 3 -13.75 0.65 -0.49
CA THR A 3 -13.90 -0.44 -1.46
C THR A 3 -13.06 -1.64 -1.01
N HIS A 4 -13.63 -2.54 -0.25
CA HIS A 4 -12.96 -3.75 0.21
C HIS A 4 -13.30 -4.92 -0.71
N LEU A 5 -12.32 -5.40 -1.46
CA LEU A 5 -12.43 -6.53 -2.37
C LEU A 5 -11.86 -7.77 -1.69
N ILE A 6 -12.68 -8.78 -1.40
CA ILE A 6 -12.25 -9.99 -0.70
C ILE A 6 -12.29 -11.17 -1.65
N GLY A 7 -11.17 -11.87 -1.83
CA GLY A 7 -11.07 -13.09 -2.64
C GLY A 7 -11.48 -12.92 -4.11
N CYS A 8 -11.55 -11.69 -4.60
CA CYS A 8 -12.00 -11.38 -5.95
C CYS A 8 -10.96 -11.74 -7.00
N ARG A 9 -11.43 -12.09 -8.21
CA ARG A 9 -10.57 -12.42 -9.37
C ARG A 9 -11.02 -11.66 -10.60
N ASP A 10 -10.04 -11.35 -11.47
CA ASP A 10 -10.26 -10.71 -12.76
C ASP A 10 -11.03 -9.38 -12.66
N VAL A 11 -10.60 -8.52 -11.74
CA VAL A 11 -11.26 -7.25 -11.41
C VAL A 11 -10.61 -6.09 -12.16
N LEU A 12 -11.42 -5.20 -12.70
CA LEU A 12 -11.00 -3.90 -13.22
C LEU A 12 -11.70 -2.78 -12.43
N VAL A 13 -10.90 -1.94 -11.78
CA VAL A 13 -11.32 -0.66 -11.18
C VAL A 13 -10.73 0.46 -12.04
N GLN A 14 -11.55 1.22 -12.74
CA GLN A 14 -11.07 2.21 -13.70
C GLN A 14 -11.80 3.56 -13.56
N GLY A 15 -11.03 4.64 -13.55
CA GLY A 15 -11.56 6.01 -13.57
C GLY A 15 -12.40 6.39 -12.35
N VAL A 16 -12.23 5.69 -11.25
CA VAL A 16 -12.99 5.93 -10.01
C VAL A 16 -12.40 7.12 -9.26
N ARG A 17 -13.27 7.94 -8.72
CA ARG A 17 -12.89 9.05 -7.84
C ARG A 17 -13.40 8.78 -6.44
N ILE A 18 -12.46 8.68 -5.47
CA ILE A 18 -12.75 8.50 -4.04
C ILE A 18 -12.25 9.74 -3.30
N LEU A 19 -13.15 10.40 -2.58
CA LEU A 19 -12.84 11.58 -1.78
C LEU A 19 -13.38 11.36 -0.37
N ASN A 20 -12.55 10.84 0.50
CA ASN A 20 -12.94 10.52 1.87
C ASN A 20 -12.74 11.72 2.81
N ASN A 21 -13.38 11.67 3.96
CA ASN A 21 -13.16 12.65 5.01
C ASN A 21 -11.75 12.45 5.62
N LEU A 22 -10.89 13.46 5.48
CA LEU A 22 -9.50 13.42 5.94
C LEU A 22 -9.31 13.44 7.47
N ARG A 23 -10.37 13.29 8.25
CA ARG A 23 -10.34 13.25 9.72
C ARG A 23 -10.83 11.92 10.30
N LEU A 24 -11.24 10.98 9.46
CA LEU A 24 -11.75 9.69 9.89
C LEU A 24 -10.69 8.60 9.71
N ALA A 25 -10.42 7.85 10.75
CA ALA A 25 -9.59 6.65 10.68
C ALA A 25 -10.28 5.54 9.86
N ASN A 26 -9.48 4.62 9.34
CA ASN A 26 -9.93 3.47 8.56
C ASN A 26 -10.81 3.83 7.35
N CYS A 27 -10.61 5.00 6.77
CA CYS A 27 -11.29 5.41 5.55
C CYS A 27 -10.38 5.21 4.33
N ASP A 28 -9.87 3.99 4.19
CA ASP A 28 -9.07 3.54 3.06
C ASP A 28 -9.86 3.67 1.74
N GLY A 29 -9.16 3.74 0.62
CA GLY A 29 -9.77 3.88 -0.69
C GLY A 29 -10.13 2.54 -1.31
N ILE A 30 -9.15 1.76 -1.73
CA ILE A 30 -9.32 0.46 -2.39
C ILE A 30 -8.43 -0.56 -1.70
N ASP A 31 -9.03 -1.61 -1.17
CA ASP A 31 -8.40 -2.67 -0.39
C ASP A 31 -8.55 -4.04 -1.08
N PRO A 32 -7.64 -4.43 -1.99
CA PRO A 32 -7.60 -5.81 -2.49
C PRO A 32 -7.08 -6.74 -1.39
N ASP A 33 -7.94 -7.61 -0.88
CA ASP A 33 -7.66 -8.59 0.17
C ASP A 33 -7.75 -10.00 -0.41
N HIS A 34 -6.63 -10.73 -0.45
CA HIS A 34 -6.56 -12.05 -1.09
C HIS A 34 -7.07 -12.09 -2.55
N CYS A 35 -6.87 -10.99 -3.28
CA CYS A 35 -7.37 -10.83 -4.66
C CYS A 35 -6.35 -11.24 -5.70
N LYS A 36 -6.83 -11.64 -6.89
CA LYS A 36 -5.99 -12.08 -8.02
C LYS A 36 -6.40 -11.40 -9.32
N ASN A 37 -5.40 -11.06 -10.16
CA ASN A 37 -5.62 -10.46 -11.46
C ASN A 37 -6.44 -9.15 -11.37
N VAL A 38 -6.00 -8.21 -10.54
CA VAL A 38 -6.69 -6.93 -10.33
C VAL A 38 -5.98 -5.82 -11.11
N ARG A 39 -6.74 -4.97 -11.76
CA ARG A 39 -6.25 -3.73 -12.38
C ARG A 39 -6.94 -2.53 -11.78
N ILE A 40 -6.17 -1.57 -11.27
CA ILE A 40 -6.64 -0.28 -10.74
C ILE A 40 -6.02 0.80 -11.61
N ILE A 41 -6.83 1.43 -12.48
CA ILE A 41 -6.31 2.26 -13.56
C ILE A 41 -6.97 3.65 -13.57
N GLY A 42 -6.17 4.71 -13.62
CA GLY A 42 -6.64 6.08 -13.81
C GLY A 42 -7.58 6.58 -12.73
N CYS A 43 -7.41 6.10 -11.49
CA CYS A 43 -8.23 6.52 -10.36
C CYS A 43 -7.66 7.77 -9.69
N HIS A 44 -8.54 8.57 -9.08
CA HIS A 44 -8.18 9.68 -8.23
C HIS A 44 -8.67 9.42 -6.81
N ILE A 45 -7.76 9.33 -5.84
CA ILE A 45 -8.09 8.88 -4.47
C ILE A 45 -7.49 9.84 -3.44
N GLU A 46 -8.35 10.41 -2.60
CA GLU A 46 -7.96 11.21 -1.43
C GLU A 46 -8.56 10.58 -0.16
N THR A 47 -7.71 10.21 0.80
CA THR A 47 -8.10 9.48 2.01
C THR A 47 -7.40 9.98 3.26
N ALA A 48 -8.00 9.78 4.42
CA ALA A 48 -7.29 9.96 5.69
C ALA A 48 -6.46 8.71 6.06
N ASP A 49 -6.91 7.53 5.66
CA ASP A 49 -6.11 6.30 5.75
C ASP A 49 -5.53 5.94 4.38
N ASP A 50 -5.21 4.71 4.10
CA ASP A 50 -4.45 4.33 2.91
C ASP A 50 -5.26 4.50 1.61
N CYS A 51 -4.65 4.99 0.52
CA CYS A 51 -5.38 5.12 -0.74
C CYS A 51 -5.62 3.76 -1.41
N ILE A 52 -4.55 2.99 -1.62
CA ILE A 52 -4.61 1.63 -2.16
C ILE A 52 -3.78 0.75 -1.23
N VAL A 53 -4.40 -0.23 -0.61
CA VAL A 53 -3.73 -1.11 0.34
C VAL A 53 -3.98 -2.57 0.04
N PHE A 54 -2.93 -3.31 -0.24
CA PHE A 54 -2.97 -4.75 -0.43
C PHE A 54 -3.00 -5.43 0.93
N LYS A 55 -3.95 -6.33 1.12
CA LYS A 55 -4.16 -7.04 2.36
C LYS A 55 -4.16 -8.56 2.17
N ASN A 56 -3.77 -9.26 3.22
CA ASN A 56 -3.93 -10.70 3.38
C ASN A 56 -4.37 -10.94 4.82
N THR A 57 -5.66 -10.77 5.07
CA THR A 57 -6.26 -10.86 6.41
C THR A 57 -6.40 -12.30 6.87
N ALA A 58 -6.23 -12.56 8.17
CA ALA A 58 -6.28 -13.90 8.75
C ALA A 58 -7.62 -14.62 8.51
N GLN A 59 -8.72 -13.88 8.50
CA GLN A 59 -10.06 -14.45 8.32
C GLN A 59 -10.37 -14.85 6.88
N ASN A 60 -9.57 -14.46 5.89
CA ASN A 60 -9.82 -14.67 4.46
C ASN A 60 -8.76 -15.58 3.79
N MET A 61 -8.00 -16.32 4.60
CA MET A 61 -6.89 -17.18 4.14
C MET A 61 -7.28 -18.24 3.08
N GLU A 62 -8.54 -18.66 3.05
CA GLU A 62 -9.04 -19.64 2.07
C GLU A 62 -8.95 -19.15 0.63
N TYR A 63 -8.88 -17.84 0.39
CA TYR A 63 -8.74 -17.29 -0.97
C TYR A 63 -7.30 -17.30 -1.48
N GLY A 64 -6.30 -17.54 -0.61
CA GLY A 64 -4.88 -17.63 -0.94
C GLY A 64 -4.26 -16.26 -1.22
N PRO A 65 -3.12 -16.19 -1.93
CA PRO A 65 -2.30 -14.99 -2.05
C PRO A 65 -2.99 -13.82 -2.73
N CYS A 66 -2.60 -12.59 -2.37
CA CYS A 66 -2.90 -11.36 -3.09
C CYS A 66 -1.86 -11.20 -4.22
N GLU A 67 -2.26 -11.39 -5.50
CA GLU A 67 -1.28 -11.55 -6.58
C GLU A 67 -1.73 -11.05 -7.95
N ASN A 68 -0.74 -10.78 -8.82
CA ASN A 68 -0.95 -10.37 -10.21
C ASN A 68 -1.77 -9.07 -10.31
N ILE A 69 -1.30 -8.02 -9.64
CA ILE A 69 -2.02 -6.75 -9.55
C ILE A 69 -1.25 -5.65 -10.27
N VAL A 70 -1.96 -4.82 -11.01
CA VAL A 70 -1.41 -3.61 -11.64
C VAL A 70 -2.17 -2.39 -11.15
N VAL A 71 -1.43 -1.40 -10.66
CA VAL A 71 -1.91 -0.04 -10.37
C VAL A 71 -1.23 0.91 -11.34
N SER A 72 -1.99 1.61 -12.17
CA SER A 72 -1.40 2.48 -13.20
C SER A 72 -2.17 3.78 -13.40
N GLY A 73 -1.42 4.87 -13.61
CA GLY A 73 -1.99 6.18 -13.97
C GLY A 73 -2.87 6.83 -12.89
N CYS A 74 -2.66 6.48 -11.63
CA CYS A 74 -3.47 7.01 -10.53
C CYS A 74 -2.88 8.30 -9.93
N THR A 75 -3.76 9.14 -9.41
CA THR A 75 -3.40 10.31 -8.58
C THR A 75 -3.85 10.06 -7.15
N LEU A 76 -2.92 10.06 -6.21
CA LEU A 76 -3.14 9.61 -4.84
C LEU A 76 -2.72 10.67 -3.81
N MET A 77 -3.52 10.84 -2.78
CA MET A 77 -3.23 11.68 -1.62
C MET A 77 -3.75 11.01 -0.35
N SER A 78 -2.92 10.87 0.67
CA SER A 78 -3.32 10.27 1.95
C SER A 78 -2.66 10.96 3.13
N THR A 79 -3.37 11.06 4.26
CA THR A 79 -2.72 11.43 5.52
C THR A 79 -2.01 10.25 6.19
N SER A 80 -2.17 9.02 5.67
CA SER A 80 -1.49 7.78 6.07
C SER A 80 -0.54 7.31 4.95
N ALA A 81 -0.93 6.39 4.09
CA ALA A 81 -0.08 5.95 2.99
C ALA A 81 -0.82 5.92 1.65
N ALA A 82 -0.14 6.35 0.57
CA ALA A 82 -0.77 6.31 -0.75
C ALA A 82 -0.84 4.88 -1.30
N ILE A 83 0.25 4.13 -1.23
CA ILE A 83 0.31 2.71 -1.58
C ILE A 83 0.84 1.94 -0.36
N LYS A 84 0.11 0.91 0.06
CA LYS A 84 0.50 0.13 1.22
C LYS A 84 0.37 -1.37 1.01
N PHE A 85 1.21 -2.13 1.68
CA PHE A 85 1.16 -3.58 1.86
C PHE A 85 1.01 -3.87 3.35
N GLY A 86 -0.06 -4.56 3.71
CA GLY A 86 -0.34 -4.89 5.11
C GLY A 86 -1.18 -3.81 5.84
N SER A 87 -1.09 -3.68 7.13
CA SER A 87 -0.27 -4.48 8.07
C SER A 87 -0.70 -5.95 8.21
N GLU A 88 -1.93 -6.31 7.84
CA GLU A 88 -2.35 -7.72 7.81
C GLU A 88 -1.66 -8.42 6.64
N SER A 89 -0.77 -9.35 6.96
CA SER A 89 0.18 -9.96 6.03
C SER A 89 0.36 -11.47 6.31
N GLU A 90 -0.75 -12.18 6.43
CA GLU A 90 -0.75 -13.62 6.73
C GLU A 90 -0.33 -14.51 5.56
N ASP A 91 -0.46 -14.02 4.32
CA ASP A 91 -0.14 -14.75 3.10
C ASP A 91 0.78 -13.92 2.18
N ILE A 92 1.00 -14.40 0.97
CA ILE A 92 1.94 -13.83 0.00
C ILE A 92 1.31 -12.69 -0.79
N PHE A 93 2.03 -11.58 -0.88
CA PHE A 93 1.83 -10.55 -1.89
C PHE A 93 2.87 -10.74 -2.99
N ARG A 94 2.46 -10.96 -4.24
CA ARG A 94 3.43 -11.17 -5.33
C ARG A 94 2.97 -10.71 -6.69
N ASN A 95 3.96 -10.45 -7.56
CA ASN A 95 3.73 -10.05 -8.94
C ASN A 95 2.85 -8.79 -9.02
N ILE A 96 3.26 -7.74 -8.31
CA ILE A 96 2.52 -6.48 -8.22
C ILE A 96 3.32 -5.38 -8.90
N VAL A 97 2.67 -4.62 -9.76
CA VAL A 97 3.26 -3.47 -10.46
C VAL A 97 2.48 -2.22 -10.09
N VAL A 98 3.20 -1.19 -9.66
CA VAL A 98 2.65 0.16 -9.44
C VAL A 98 3.43 1.12 -10.33
N GLU A 99 2.76 1.77 -11.26
CA GLU A 99 3.44 2.57 -12.28
C GLU A 99 2.68 3.82 -12.71
N ASN A 100 3.43 4.78 -13.27
CA ASN A 100 2.87 5.97 -13.89
C ASN A 100 1.92 6.76 -12.96
N CYS A 101 2.20 6.76 -11.65
CA CYS A 101 1.36 7.39 -10.65
C CYS A 101 1.93 8.74 -10.18
N THR A 102 1.03 9.61 -9.74
CA THR A 102 1.38 10.86 -9.06
C THR A 102 0.85 10.79 -7.64
N ILE A 103 1.75 10.90 -6.67
CA ILE A 103 1.45 10.89 -5.24
C ILE A 103 1.78 12.26 -4.68
N THR A 104 0.77 12.96 -4.14
CA THR A 104 0.92 14.35 -3.72
C THR A 104 0.49 14.57 -2.28
N ARG A 105 1.27 15.38 -1.57
CA ARG A 105 0.92 15.82 -0.20
C ARG A 105 0.52 14.67 0.73
N THR A 106 1.18 13.55 0.57
CA THR A 106 0.89 12.35 1.36
C THR A 106 1.84 12.19 2.55
N ASN A 107 1.46 11.47 3.59
CA ASN A 107 2.36 11.21 4.70
C ASN A 107 3.43 10.18 4.28
N ARG A 108 3.05 8.96 3.92
CA ARG A 108 3.93 7.99 3.27
C ARG A 108 3.49 7.76 1.84
N ALA A 109 4.41 7.79 0.87
CA ALA A 109 4.00 7.49 -0.48
C ALA A 109 3.91 5.98 -0.72
N ILE A 110 4.94 5.23 -0.41
CA ILE A 110 4.99 3.78 -0.54
C ILE A 110 5.35 3.18 0.82
N SER A 111 4.48 2.34 1.36
CA SER A 111 4.65 1.70 2.66
C SER A 111 4.50 0.19 2.55
N MET A 112 5.55 -0.56 2.89
CA MET A 112 5.50 -2.00 3.07
C MET A 112 5.62 -2.31 4.56
N GLN A 113 4.54 -2.81 5.16
CA GLN A 113 4.50 -3.19 6.57
C GLN A 113 4.22 -4.68 6.70
N LEU A 114 5.25 -5.50 6.55
CA LEU A 114 5.15 -6.92 6.84
C LEU A 114 5.18 -7.12 8.35
N ARG A 115 4.16 -7.71 8.91
CA ARG A 115 4.01 -7.90 10.36
C ARG A 115 3.68 -9.33 10.78
N ASP A 116 3.37 -10.18 9.82
CA ASP A 116 2.95 -11.56 10.03
C ASP A 116 3.79 -12.50 9.15
N LYS A 117 3.48 -13.78 9.11
CA LYS A 117 4.26 -14.83 8.43
C LYS A 117 4.27 -14.78 6.91
N GLY A 118 3.49 -13.89 6.30
CA GLY A 118 3.40 -13.74 4.85
C GLY A 118 4.68 -13.23 4.21
N ARG A 119 4.64 -12.94 2.93
CA ARG A 119 5.81 -12.49 2.16
C ARG A 119 5.42 -11.42 1.16
N ILE A 120 6.34 -10.50 0.89
CA ILE A 120 6.19 -9.53 -0.20
C ILE A 120 7.30 -9.81 -1.20
N GLU A 121 6.94 -10.18 -2.43
CA GLU A 121 7.95 -10.56 -3.43
C GLU A 121 7.57 -10.20 -4.86
N ASN A 122 8.57 -9.92 -5.70
CA ASN A 122 8.39 -9.58 -7.11
C ASN A 122 7.47 -8.36 -7.29
N VAL A 123 7.84 -7.23 -6.69
CA VAL A 123 7.09 -5.98 -6.79
C VAL A 123 7.92 -4.93 -7.51
N ILE A 124 7.29 -4.23 -8.44
CA ILE A 124 7.92 -3.15 -9.22
C ILE A 124 7.17 -1.85 -8.98
N PHE A 125 7.92 -0.81 -8.64
CA PHE A 125 7.47 0.58 -8.64
C PHE A 125 8.22 1.35 -9.72
N SER A 126 7.50 1.95 -10.66
CA SER A 126 8.16 2.66 -11.77
C SER A 126 7.42 3.91 -12.22
N ASN A 127 8.19 4.91 -12.66
CA ASN A 127 7.66 6.15 -13.19
C ASN A 127 6.69 6.86 -12.21
N ILE A 128 7.11 7.08 -10.97
CA ILE A 128 6.26 7.68 -9.94
C ILE A 128 6.84 9.03 -9.49
N ASN A 129 6.00 10.07 -9.51
CA ASN A 129 6.30 11.34 -8.88
C ASN A 129 5.70 11.35 -7.47
N ILE A 130 6.52 11.72 -6.49
CA ILE A 130 6.18 11.68 -5.07
C ILE A 130 6.43 13.05 -4.43
N ASP A 131 5.44 13.51 -3.67
CA ASP A 131 5.56 14.65 -2.75
C ASP A 131 5.00 14.22 -1.39
N THR A 132 5.88 14.10 -0.37
CA THR A 132 5.49 13.73 0.99
C THR A 132 5.65 14.87 1.96
N ARG A 133 4.73 14.94 2.92
CA ARG A 133 4.73 15.93 4.00
C ARG A 133 4.32 15.30 5.32
N MET A 134 4.83 15.85 6.41
CA MET A 134 4.47 15.40 7.74
C MET A 134 3.08 15.90 8.15
N PHE A 135 2.25 14.97 8.58
CA PHE A 135 1.00 15.24 9.26
C PHE A 135 1.18 15.16 10.78
N SER A 136 0.12 15.37 11.54
CA SER A 136 0.17 15.31 12.99
C SER A 136 0.61 13.92 13.49
N LYS A 137 1.73 13.85 14.20
CA LYS A 137 2.22 12.63 14.85
C LYS A 137 1.28 12.06 15.93
N LEU A 138 0.31 12.85 16.39
CA LEU A 138 -0.71 12.39 17.34
C LEU A 138 -1.75 11.48 16.68
N HIS A 139 -1.87 11.53 15.36
CA HIS A 139 -2.91 10.83 14.63
C HIS A 139 -2.37 9.75 13.67
N TRP A 140 -1.14 9.92 13.16
CA TRP A 140 -0.57 9.06 12.13
C TRP A 140 0.89 8.69 12.44
N TRP A 141 1.25 7.49 12.06
CA TRP A 141 2.53 6.87 12.43
C TRP A 141 3.67 7.21 11.46
N GLY A 142 3.33 7.72 10.28
CA GLY A 142 4.32 8.11 9.28
C GLY A 142 5.01 9.42 9.66
N SER A 143 6.19 9.60 9.10
CA SER A 143 7.02 10.78 9.29
C SER A 143 7.42 11.40 7.95
N ALA A 144 6.53 11.40 6.98
CA ALA A 144 6.74 11.92 5.62
C ALA A 144 7.81 11.14 4.81
N GLU A 145 7.93 9.85 5.03
CA GLU A 145 8.84 9.02 4.26
C GLU A 145 8.29 8.77 2.84
N PRO A 146 9.05 9.07 1.78
CA PRO A 146 8.64 8.71 0.42
C PRO A 146 8.57 7.19 0.22
N ILE A 147 9.43 6.44 0.90
CA ILE A 147 9.43 4.98 0.92
C ILE A 147 9.71 4.51 2.34
N ALA A 148 8.82 3.69 2.89
CA ALA A 148 8.97 3.05 4.19
C ALA A 148 8.77 1.54 4.05
N ILE A 149 9.78 0.74 4.38
CA ILE A 149 9.75 -0.72 4.28
C ILE A 149 10.11 -1.30 5.64
N THR A 150 9.21 -2.09 6.21
CA THR A 150 9.46 -2.76 7.49
C THR A 150 9.04 -4.23 7.45
N ALA A 151 9.87 -5.09 8.05
CA ALA A 151 9.55 -6.48 8.36
C ALA A 151 9.78 -6.69 9.84
N VAL A 152 8.74 -6.47 10.65
CA VAL A 152 8.81 -6.47 12.11
C VAL A 152 7.62 -7.22 12.67
N LYS A 153 7.85 -8.16 13.56
CA LYS A 153 6.83 -8.97 14.21
C LYS A 153 5.71 -8.12 14.81
N ARG A 154 4.47 -8.58 14.68
CA ARG A 154 3.31 -7.93 15.29
C ARG A 154 3.38 -7.99 16.81
N ASN A 155 3.80 -9.13 17.35
CA ASN A 155 4.05 -9.40 18.75
C ASN A 155 5.08 -10.55 18.88
N GLU A 156 5.43 -10.93 20.10
CA GLU A 156 6.45 -11.95 20.37
C GLU A 156 6.08 -13.35 19.81
N ASP A 157 4.79 -13.67 19.74
CA ASP A 157 4.28 -14.97 19.28
C ASP A 157 4.11 -15.03 17.75
N THR A 158 4.31 -13.93 17.04
CA THR A 158 4.12 -13.87 15.60
C THR A 158 5.38 -14.31 14.87
N ASP A 159 5.26 -15.25 13.94
CA ASP A 159 6.31 -15.51 12.96
C ASP A 159 6.36 -14.37 11.94
N ILE A 160 7.57 -14.00 11.52
CA ILE A 160 7.77 -12.98 10.49
C ILE A 160 8.26 -13.62 9.19
N GLY A 161 7.65 -13.25 8.09
CA GLY A 161 8.11 -13.63 6.76
C GLY A 161 9.24 -12.73 6.25
N TYR A 162 9.29 -12.53 4.93
CA TYR A 162 10.36 -11.73 4.32
C TYR A 162 9.87 -10.87 3.16
N ILE A 163 10.67 -9.85 2.82
CA ILE A 163 10.48 -8.97 1.66
C ILE A 163 11.67 -9.15 0.73
N ARG A 164 11.42 -9.47 -0.56
CA ARG A 164 12.49 -9.68 -1.56
C ARG A 164 12.07 -9.31 -2.98
N ASN A 165 13.06 -9.09 -3.85
CA ASN A 165 12.85 -8.79 -5.26
C ASN A 165 11.92 -7.58 -5.46
N ILE A 166 12.27 -6.47 -4.79
CA ILE A 166 11.56 -5.20 -4.91
C ILE A 166 12.38 -4.27 -5.77
N THR A 167 11.77 -3.74 -6.82
CA THR A 167 12.43 -2.82 -7.75
C THR A 167 11.80 -1.45 -7.69
N PHE A 168 12.61 -0.43 -7.54
CA PHE A 168 12.24 0.98 -7.70
C PHE A 168 13.01 1.54 -8.90
N SER A 169 12.29 2.07 -9.90
CA SER A 169 12.91 2.65 -11.08
C SER A 169 12.21 3.94 -11.50
N ASN A 170 13.00 4.93 -11.88
CA ASN A 170 12.49 6.23 -12.32
C ASN A 170 11.51 6.85 -11.30
N ILE A 171 11.96 6.95 -10.05
CA ILE A 171 11.22 7.57 -8.94
C ILE A 171 11.76 8.98 -8.74
N ASN A 172 10.88 9.97 -8.83
CA ASN A 172 11.18 11.35 -8.50
C ASN A 172 10.46 11.70 -7.20
N ALA A 173 11.21 11.99 -6.12
CA ALA A 173 10.63 12.20 -4.81
C ALA A 173 11.10 13.51 -4.17
N LEU A 174 10.15 14.29 -3.71
CA LEU A 174 10.34 15.40 -2.77
C LEU A 174 9.71 14.99 -1.44
N GLY A 175 10.48 14.95 -0.39
CA GLY A 175 10.01 14.52 0.93
C GLY A 175 10.56 15.35 2.07
N GLU A 176 9.78 15.51 3.12
CA GLU A 176 10.24 16.13 4.37
C GLU A 176 11.10 15.16 5.21
N ASN A 177 11.13 13.88 4.85
CA ASN A 177 12.00 12.89 5.46
C ASN A 177 12.60 11.95 4.40
N GLY A 178 13.54 11.11 4.82
CA GLY A 178 14.25 10.16 3.96
C GLY A 178 13.51 8.82 3.77
N ILE A 179 14.15 7.93 3.02
CA ILE A 179 13.72 6.54 2.89
C ILE A 179 14.01 5.79 4.20
N PHE A 180 13.05 5.01 4.67
CA PHE A 180 13.17 4.20 5.88
C PHE A 180 13.04 2.70 5.54
N ILE A 181 14.07 1.92 5.87
CA ILE A 181 14.07 0.46 5.68
C ILE A 181 14.55 -0.18 6.99
N TYR A 182 13.73 -1.06 7.56
CA TYR A 182 14.05 -1.74 8.82
C TYR A 182 13.45 -3.15 8.84
N GLY A 183 14.20 -4.12 9.36
CA GLY A 183 13.76 -5.50 9.54
C GLY A 183 14.51 -6.16 10.69
N ASP A 184 13.87 -7.14 11.32
CA ASP A 184 14.43 -8.03 12.34
C ASP A 184 15.03 -9.30 11.70
#